data_4d955180071194f7a50ce6f2deb5c1f1
#
_entry.id   4d955180071194f7a50ce6f2deb5c1f1
#
_cell.length_a   1.000
_cell.length_b   1.000
_cell.length_c   1.000
_cell.angle_alpha   90.00
_cell.angle_beta   90.00
_cell.angle_gamma   90.00
#
_symmetry.space_group_name_H-M   'P 1'
#
loop_
_entity.id
_entity.type
_entity.pdbx_description
1 polymer ?
#
loop_
_entity_poly.entity_id
_entity_poly.type
_entity_poly.pdbx_seq_one_letter_code
_entity_poly.pdbx_strand_id
1 'polypeptide(L)'
;KSSDDLYTNMAMQEKLLHAYTEKSLGKKTLIFNNGINTSLCVYETFREAGYPIRHLDNTSNNEERKEILHWFKHTPDAILTSVGILTTGFDEPTVETIILNRATKSLTLYFQMIGRGSRKLPGKDEFTVIDLGNNAARFGLWSEPVNWQHIFKSPEFYLENLRDDHEIELHFKYQMSPELRAKFSNTADVTFDVDEEHKLAIKQNLRSKVVLDKSLDQHASMCVDNAELPQE
;
A
#
# COMPACT_ATOMS: atom_id res chain seq x y z
N LYS A 1 -13.18 -14.60 2.66
CA LYS A 1 -13.03 -13.31 3.38
C LYS A 1 -12.02 -12.50 2.62
N SER A 2 -12.35 -11.24 2.33
CA SER A 2 -11.43 -10.36 1.62
C SER A 2 -10.25 -9.96 2.53
N SER A 3 -9.12 -9.56 1.93
CA SER A 3 -7.99 -9.02 2.69
C SER A 3 -8.39 -7.77 3.50
N ASP A 4 -9.41 -7.05 3.05
CA ASP A 4 -9.99 -5.90 3.76
C ASP A 4 -10.54 -6.30 5.15
N ASP A 5 -11.20 -7.46 5.27
CA ASP A 5 -11.70 -7.97 6.56
C ASP A 5 -10.58 -8.25 7.58
N LEU A 6 -9.37 -8.54 7.12
CA LEU A 6 -8.23 -8.77 8.00
C LEU A 6 -7.76 -7.46 8.64
N TYR A 7 -7.64 -6.42 7.82
CA TYR A 7 -7.11 -5.13 8.26
C TYR A 7 -8.15 -4.29 9.03
N THR A 8 -9.43 -4.61 8.95
CA THR A 8 -10.49 -3.99 9.79
C THR A 8 -10.55 -4.56 11.21
N ASN A 9 -9.79 -5.62 11.49
CA ASN A 9 -9.78 -6.24 12.83
C ASN A 9 -9.22 -5.28 13.88
N MET A 10 -9.84 -5.26 15.06
CA MET A 10 -9.46 -4.39 16.19
C MET A 10 -7.98 -4.52 16.57
N ALA A 11 -7.43 -5.73 16.62
CA ALA A 11 -6.03 -5.94 16.94
C ALA A 11 -5.07 -5.35 15.90
N MET A 12 -5.45 -5.30 14.62
CA MET A 12 -4.67 -4.63 13.59
C MET A 12 -4.75 -3.11 13.71
N GLN A 13 -5.93 -2.58 14.06
CA GLN A 13 -6.10 -1.14 14.31
C GLN A 13 -5.28 -0.68 15.52
N GLU A 14 -5.31 -1.44 16.61
CA GLU A 14 -4.50 -1.18 17.80
C GLU A 14 -2.99 -1.24 17.48
N LYS A 15 -2.56 -2.25 16.71
CA LYS A 15 -1.17 -2.37 16.27
C LYS A 15 -0.73 -1.19 15.43
N LEU A 16 -1.58 -0.73 14.51
CA LEU A 16 -1.32 0.44 13.67
C LEU A 16 -1.21 1.71 14.51
N LEU A 17 -2.17 1.94 15.40
CA LEU A 17 -2.17 3.10 16.29
C LEU A 17 -0.94 3.10 17.21
N HIS A 18 -0.58 1.94 17.79
CA HIS A 18 0.61 1.80 18.60
C HIS A 18 1.90 2.10 17.82
N ALA A 19 2.02 1.55 16.60
CA ALA A 19 3.18 1.78 15.74
C ALA A 19 3.32 3.27 15.36
N TYR A 20 2.20 3.96 15.09
CA TYR A 20 2.19 5.40 14.85
C TYR A 20 2.65 6.17 16.10
N THR A 21 2.06 5.89 17.27
CA THR A 21 2.40 6.61 18.51
C THR A 21 3.85 6.42 18.92
N GLU A 22 4.40 5.23 18.71
CA GLU A 22 5.79 4.92 19.05
C GLU A 22 6.80 5.55 18.08
N LYS A 23 6.52 5.56 16.77
CA LYS A 23 7.51 5.88 15.73
C LYS A 23 7.27 7.22 15.03
N SER A 24 6.05 7.77 15.10
CA SER A 24 5.64 8.86 14.19
C SER A 24 4.71 9.89 14.82
N LEU A 25 4.62 9.92 16.15
CA LEU A 25 3.76 10.84 16.86
C LEU A 25 4.07 12.31 16.47
N GLY A 26 3.04 13.04 16.04
CA GLY A 26 3.14 14.44 15.64
C GLY A 26 3.79 14.67 14.27
N LYS A 27 4.08 13.61 13.50
CA LYS A 27 4.64 13.71 12.15
C LYS A 27 3.53 13.65 11.10
N LYS A 28 3.69 14.44 10.04
CA LYS A 28 2.79 14.38 8.88
C LYS A 28 2.84 13.02 8.23
N THR A 29 1.71 12.32 8.21
CA THR A 29 1.64 10.88 7.91
C THR A 29 0.67 10.57 6.78
N LEU A 30 1.10 9.72 5.83
CA LEU A 30 0.23 9.07 4.85
C LEU A 30 0.05 7.60 5.23
N ILE A 31 -1.21 7.13 5.24
CA ILE A 31 -1.55 5.73 5.48
C ILE A 31 -2.19 5.16 4.22
N PHE A 32 -1.57 4.14 3.63
CA PHE A 32 -2.08 3.42 2.47
C PHE A 32 -2.76 2.14 2.93
N ASN A 33 -4.05 1.99 2.61
CA ASN A 33 -4.85 0.85 3.02
C ASN A 33 -5.19 -0.07 1.85
N ASN A 34 -5.59 -1.28 2.19
CA ASN A 34 -5.96 -2.30 1.22
C ASN A 34 -7.36 -2.06 0.63
N GLY A 35 -8.29 -1.53 1.42
CA GLY A 35 -9.67 -1.27 1.01
C GLY A 35 -10.29 -0.09 1.74
N ILE A 36 -11.45 0.37 1.23
CA ILE A 36 -12.18 1.53 1.76
C ILE A 36 -12.61 1.27 3.20
N ASN A 37 -13.13 0.08 3.51
CA ASN A 37 -13.55 -0.27 4.87
C ASN A 37 -12.38 -0.20 5.86
N THR A 38 -11.21 -0.72 5.48
CA THR A 38 -10.00 -0.60 6.30
C THR A 38 -9.65 0.86 6.53
N SER A 39 -9.69 1.69 5.48
CA SER A 39 -9.34 3.10 5.59
C SER A 39 -10.31 3.89 6.47
N LEU A 40 -11.60 3.56 6.41
CA LEU A 40 -12.62 4.15 7.29
C LEU A 40 -12.43 3.71 8.75
N CYS A 41 -12.12 2.42 9.01
CA CYS A 41 -11.79 1.95 10.36
C CYS A 41 -10.55 2.68 10.93
N VAL A 42 -9.51 2.86 10.12
CA VAL A 42 -8.32 3.65 10.51
C VAL A 42 -8.71 5.08 10.85
N TYR A 43 -9.52 5.71 10.00
CA TYR A 43 -10.01 7.07 10.23
C TYR A 43 -10.72 7.19 11.59
N GLU A 44 -11.67 6.29 11.88
CA GLU A 44 -12.43 6.31 13.14
C GLU A 44 -11.49 6.07 14.34
N THR A 45 -10.62 5.05 14.27
CA THR A 45 -9.69 4.73 15.36
C THR A 45 -8.79 5.92 15.73
N PHE A 46 -8.22 6.59 14.74
CA PHE A 46 -7.35 7.74 14.99
C PHE A 46 -8.11 8.98 15.42
N ARG A 47 -9.31 9.18 14.87
CA ARG A 47 -10.20 10.28 15.28
C ARG A 47 -10.62 10.14 16.74
N GLU A 48 -11.01 8.94 17.17
CA GLU A 48 -11.38 8.65 18.57
C GLU A 48 -10.18 8.82 19.51
N ALA A 49 -8.98 8.53 19.04
CA ALA A 49 -7.74 8.78 19.78
C ALA A 49 -7.32 10.26 19.79
N GLY A 50 -8.07 11.15 19.11
CA GLY A 50 -7.86 12.61 19.12
C GLY A 50 -6.81 13.11 18.12
N TYR A 51 -6.40 12.30 17.12
CA TYR A 51 -5.44 12.71 16.11
C TYR A 51 -6.10 13.45 14.93
N PRO A 52 -5.40 14.45 14.33
CA PRO A 52 -5.91 15.17 13.17
C PRO A 52 -5.82 14.29 11.91
N ILE A 53 -6.87 13.54 11.64
CA ILE A 53 -6.95 12.60 10.52
C ILE A 53 -8.10 12.95 9.58
N ARG A 54 -7.88 12.76 8.28
CA ARG A 54 -8.93 12.73 7.24
C ARG A 54 -8.78 11.49 6.36
N HIS A 55 -9.89 11.09 5.77
CA HIS A 55 -9.98 9.98 4.83
C HIS A 55 -10.15 10.52 3.41
N LEU A 56 -9.52 9.83 2.44
CA LEU A 56 -9.66 10.17 1.03
C LEU A 56 -9.63 8.90 0.16
N ASP A 57 -10.65 8.71 -0.65
CA ASP A 57 -10.73 7.63 -1.62
C ASP A 57 -11.27 8.10 -2.98
N ASN A 58 -11.54 7.18 -3.87
CA ASN A 58 -12.06 7.46 -5.21
C ASN A 58 -13.53 7.90 -5.24
N THR A 59 -14.28 7.75 -4.14
CA THR A 59 -15.68 8.19 -4.03
C THR A 59 -15.80 9.65 -3.64
N SER A 60 -14.72 10.25 -3.11
CA SER A 60 -14.67 11.67 -2.76
C SER A 60 -14.78 12.56 -3.99
N ASN A 61 -15.72 13.50 -3.97
CA ASN A 61 -15.89 14.44 -5.07
C ASN A 61 -14.69 15.41 -5.20
N ASN A 62 -14.61 16.14 -6.31
CA ASN A 62 -13.47 17.00 -6.62
C ASN A 62 -13.29 18.16 -5.63
N GLU A 63 -14.36 18.69 -5.06
CA GLU A 63 -14.31 19.81 -4.11
C GLU A 63 -13.82 19.31 -2.75
N GLU A 64 -14.41 18.25 -2.25
CA GLU A 64 -13.98 17.56 -1.04
C GLU A 64 -12.51 17.13 -1.11
N ARG A 65 -12.10 16.55 -2.23
CA ARG A 65 -10.70 16.17 -2.47
C ARG A 65 -9.76 17.36 -2.37
N LYS A 66 -10.11 18.50 -2.99
CA LYS A 66 -9.31 19.73 -2.91
C LYS A 66 -9.20 20.24 -1.47
N GLU A 67 -10.32 20.24 -0.75
CA GLU A 67 -10.37 20.68 0.64
C GLU A 67 -9.51 19.80 1.55
N ILE A 68 -9.61 18.45 1.42
CA ILE A 68 -8.81 17.50 2.20
C ILE A 68 -7.33 17.68 1.91
N LEU A 69 -6.94 17.78 0.64
CA LEU A 69 -5.54 17.97 0.25
C LEU A 69 -5.00 19.34 0.71
N HIS A 70 -5.80 20.39 0.63
CA HIS A 70 -5.43 21.70 1.14
C HIS A 70 -5.23 21.67 2.67
N TRP A 71 -6.15 21.06 3.40
CA TRP A 71 -6.01 20.86 4.84
C TRP A 71 -4.74 20.05 5.18
N PHE A 72 -4.52 18.93 4.50
CA PHE A 72 -3.35 18.09 4.72
C PHE A 72 -2.04 18.85 4.51
N LYS A 73 -1.99 19.69 3.48
CA LYS A 73 -0.81 20.52 3.19
C LYS A 73 -0.50 21.51 4.32
N HIS A 74 -1.52 22.14 4.91
CA HIS A 74 -1.36 23.25 5.87
C HIS A 74 -1.40 22.83 7.34
N THR A 75 -1.69 21.57 7.64
CA THR A 75 -1.68 21.03 9.01
C THR A 75 -0.39 20.24 9.23
N PRO A 76 0.50 20.66 10.15
CA PRO A 76 1.84 20.06 10.29
C PRO A 76 1.84 18.58 10.66
N ASP A 77 0.96 18.17 11.57
CA ASP A 77 0.82 16.81 12.11
C ASP A 77 -0.34 16.02 11.49
N ALA A 78 -0.82 16.48 10.33
CA ALA A 78 -1.94 15.87 9.64
C ALA A 78 -1.69 14.41 9.28
N ILE A 79 -2.71 13.58 9.48
CA ILE A 79 -2.73 12.20 9.04
C ILE A 79 -3.75 12.08 7.90
N LEU A 80 -3.33 11.51 6.76
CA LEU A 80 -4.22 11.24 5.65
C LEU A 80 -4.25 9.74 5.38
N THR A 81 -5.41 9.13 5.60
CA THR A 81 -5.65 7.73 5.28
C THR A 81 -6.34 7.60 3.92
N SER A 82 -5.85 6.68 3.07
CA SER A 82 -6.33 6.61 1.69
C SER A 82 -6.29 5.21 1.09
N VAL A 83 -7.03 5.05 -0.02
CA VAL A 83 -7.03 3.84 -0.85
C VAL A 83 -6.79 4.23 -2.31
N GLY A 84 -5.68 3.76 -2.88
CA GLY A 84 -5.38 3.80 -4.32
C GLY A 84 -5.04 5.15 -4.97
N ILE A 85 -5.50 6.26 -4.43
CA ILE A 85 -5.51 7.55 -5.14
C ILE A 85 -4.30 8.47 -4.92
N LEU A 86 -3.51 8.26 -3.87
CA LEU A 86 -2.33 9.09 -3.58
C LEU A 86 -1.02 8.49 -4.10
N THR A 87 -1.09 7.38 -4.82
CA THR A 87 0.07 6.70 -5.39
C THR A 87 0.63 7.41 -6.62
N THR A 88 -0.21 8.15 -7.35
CA THR A 88 0.18 8.93 -8.53
C THR A 88 -0.27 10.39 -8.40
N GLY A 89 0.49 11.32 -8.97
CA GLY A 89 0.10 12.73 -9.10
C GLY A 89 0.04 13.56 -7.80
N PHE A 90 0.17 12.96 -6.63
CA PHE A 90 0.18 13.68 -5.36
C PHE A 90 1.60 14.11 -5.00
N ASP A 91 1.80 15.40 -4.81
CA ASP A 91 3.10 16.01 -4.48
C ASP A 91 3.03 16.82 -3.19
N GLU A 92 3.49 16.21 -2.08
CA GLU A 92 3.56 16.86 -0.78
C GLU A 92 4.89 16.47 -0.09
N PRO A 93 5.93 17.29 -0.22
CA PRO A 93 7.26 16.96 0.29
C PRO A 93 7.36 17.00 1.82
N THR A 94 6.37 17.59 2.52
CA THR A 94 6.35 17.66 3.99
C THR A 94 5.94 16.36 4.66
N VAL A 95 5.59 15.31 3.90
CA VAL A 95 5.27 13.99 4.46
C VAL A 95 6.49 13.35 5.09
N GLU A 96 6.43 13.08 6.39
CA GLU A 96 7.52 12.53 7.19
C GLU A 96 7.35 11.03 7.49
N THR A 97 6.12 10.51 7.37
CA THR A 97 5.83 9.10 7.65
C THR A 97 4.93 8.49 6.59
N ILE A 98 5.30 7.29 6.17
CA ILE A 98 4.49 6.42 5.30
C ILE A 98 4.13 5.18 6.09
N ILE A 99 2.84 4.86 6.20
CA ILE A 99 2.37 3.61 6.78
C ILE A 99 1.74 2.77 5.66
N LEU A 100 2.30 1.59 5.44
CA LEU A 100 1.79 0.59 4.52
C LEU A 100 0.88 -0.37 5.29
N ASN A 101 -0.39 0.00 5.43
CA ASN A 101 -1.43 -0.84 6.03
C ASN A 101 -2.09 -1.72 4.95
N ARG A 102 -1.25 -2.27 4.10
CA ARG A 102 -1.64 -3.20 3.02
C ARG A 102 -0.46 -4.06 2.58
N ALA A 103 -0.75 -5.28 2.20
CA ALA A 103 0.17 -6.09 1.41
C ALA A 103 0.00 -5.78 -0.09
N THR A 104 1.08 -5.89 -0.86
CA THR A 104 1.01 -5.80 -2.32
C THR A 104 1.95 -6.80 -2.97
N LYS A 105 1.57 -7.30 -4.14
CA LYS A 105 2.42 -8.11 -5.03
C LYS A 105 3.10 -7.24 -6.11
N SER A 106 2.80 -5.95 -6.16
CA SER A 106 3.35 -5.01 -7.12
C SER A 106 4.54 -4.24 -6.55
N LEU A 107 5.74 -4.53 -7.04
CA LEU A 107 6.96 -3.77 -6.72
C LEU A 107 6.80 -2.29 -7.05
N THR A 108 6.20 -1.98 -8.19
CA THR A 108 5.95 -0.59 -8.61
C THR A 108 5.07 0.15 -7.61
N LEU A 109 3.98 -0.48 -7.16
CA LEU A 109 3.10 0.12 -6.17
C LEU A 109 3.80 0.32 -4.82
N TYR A 110 4.61 -0.65 -4.39
CA TYR A 110 5.43 -0.54 -3.19
C TYR A 110 6.33 0.70 -3.24
N PHE A 111 7.10 0.85 -4.31
CA PHE A 111 7.98 2.03 -4.48
C PHE A 111 7.20 3.33 -4.67
N GLN A 112 6.06 3.33 -5.33
CA GLN A 112 5.22 4.52 -5.47
C GLN A 112 4.70 5.02 -4.13
N MET A 113 4.23 4.12 -3.26
CA MET A 113 3.76 4.48 -1.93
C MET A 113 4.88 5.08 -1.07
N ILE A 114 6.02 4.40 -0.97
CA ILE A 114 7.15 4.88 -0.16
C ILE A 114 7.74 6.16 -0.75
N GLY A 115 7.78 6.28 -2.06
CA GLY A 115 8.25 7.47 -2.78
C GLY A 115 7.49 8.76 -2.44
N ARG A 116 6.31 8.67 -1.82
CA ARG A 116 5.61 9.88 -1.31
C ARG A 116 6.31 10.48 -0.09
N GLY A 117 6.98 9.67 0.72
CA GLY A 117 7.76 10.15 1.87
C GLY A 117 9.19 10.56 1.53
N SER A 118 9.77 10.02 0.46
CA SER A 118 11.18 10.24 0.11
C SER A 118 11.50 11.60 -0.53
N ARG A 119 10.50 12.46 -0.72
CA ARG A 119 10.70 13.76 -1.34
C ARG A 119 11.54 14.68 -0.46
N LYS A 120 12.53 15.31 -1.09
CA LYS A 120 13.45 16.21 -0.41
C LYS A 120 12.78 17.55 -0.10
N LEU A 121 13.03 18.04 1.11
CA LEU A 121 12.63 19.36 1.55
C LEU A 121 13.77 19.90 2.45
N PRO A 122 14.14 21.17 2.39
CA PRO A 122 15.09 21.77 3.33
C PRO A 122 14.64 21.53 4.79
N GLY A 123 15.53 20.94 5.60
CA GLY A 123 15.22 20.59 7.00
C GLY A 123 14.53 19.25 7.20
N LYS A 124 14.32 18.47 6.13
CA LYS A 124 13.83 17.08 6.20
C LYS A 124 14.93 16.15 5.73
N ASP A 125 15.67 15.58 6.66
CA ASP A 125 16.82 14.71 6.38
C ASP A 125 16.43 13.22 6.32
N GLU A 126 15.31 12.87 6.94
CA GLU A 126 14.81 11.49 7.00
C GLU A 126 13.28 11.41 6.89
N PHE A 127 12.78 10.23 6.62
CA PHE A 127 11.38 9.88 6.75
C PHE A 127 11.22 8.45 7.28
N THR A 128 10.09 8.16 7.90
CA THR A 128 9.82 6.87 8.51
C THR A 128 8.90 6.04 7.62
N VAL A 129 9.21 4.75 7.45
CA VAL A 129 8.32 3.77 6.81
C VAL A 129 7.89 2.75 7.85
N ILE A 130 6.58 2.59 8.04
CA ILE A 130 5.98 1.55 8.88
C ILE A 130 5.27 0.58 7.95
N ASP A 131 5.78 -0.64 7.83
CA ASP A 131 5.24 -1.66 6.94
C ASP A 131 4.47 -2.72 7.74
N LEU A 132 3.15 -2.60 7.76
CA LEU A 132 2.25 -3.58 8.39
C LEU A 132 1.79 -4.67 7.40
N GLY A 133 2.04 -4.47 6.11
CA GLY A 133 1.73 -5.42 5.05
C GLY A 133 2.85 -6.42 4.74
N ASN A 134 4.00 -6.32 5.47
CA ASN A 134 5.18 -7.15 5.28
C ASN A 134 5.77 -7.11 3.84
N ASN A 135 5.60 -5.97 3.16
CA ASN A 135 6.07 -5.78 1.79
C ASN A 135 7.61 -5.81 1.70
N ALA A 136 8.29 -5.30 2.73
CA ALA A 136 9.76 -5.33 2.79
C ALA A 136 10.31 -6.77 2.86
N ALA A 137 9.56 -7.72 3.45
CA ALA A 137 9.95 -9.12 3.43
C ALA A 137 9.88 -9.72 2.01
N ARG A 138 8.93 -9.25 1.19
CA ARG A 138 8.76 -9.68 -0.20
C ARG A 138 9.77 -9.04 -1.14
N PHE A 139 9.94 -7.73 -1.08
CA PHE A 139 10.65 -6.94 -2.08
C PHE A 139 12.04 -6.47 -1.65
N GLY A 140 12.42 -6.67 -0.40
CA GLY A 140 13.60 -6.06 0.23
C GLY A 140 13.31 -4.68 0.80
N LEU A 141 14.30 -4.12 1.48
CA LEU A 141 14.18 -2.76 2.04
C LEU A 141 14.20 -1.73 0.92
N TRP A 142 13.40 -0.70 1.05
CA TRP A 142 13.33 0.40 0.08
C TRP A 142 14.68 1.12 -0.11
N SER A 143 15.51 1.15 0.92
CA SER A 143 16.86 1.75 0.90
C SER A 143 17.91 0.89 0.17
N GLU A 144 17.61 -0.37 -0.13
CA GLU A 144 18.52 -1.25 -0.88
C GLU A 144 18.54 -0.89 -2.36
N PRO A 145 19.71 -0.95 -3.00
CA PRO A 145 19.82 -0.67 -4.41
C PRO A 145 19.08 -1.73 -5.23
N VAL A 146 18.17 -1.30 -6.09
CA VAL A 146 17.45 -2.18 -7.02
C VAL A 146 18.10 -2.11 -8.40
N ASN A 147 18.46 -3.26 -8.94
CA ASN A 147 18.95 -3.35 -10.32
C ASN A 147 17.77 -3.39 -11.30
N TRP A 148 17.17 -2.23 -11.54
CA TRP A 148 16.06 -2.07 -12.46
C TRP A 148 16.37 -2.57 -13.86
N GLN A 149 17.61 -2.37 -14.35
CA GLN A 149 18.00 -2.82 -15.66
C GLN A 149 17.97 -4.35 -15.77
N HIS A 150 18.36 -5.04 -14.71
CA HIS A 150 18.30 -6.51 -14.65
C HIS A 150 16.85 -6.99 -14.62
N ILE A 151 16.00 -6.37 -13.80
CA ILE A 151 14.56 -6.70 -13.72
C ILE A 151 13.89 -6.55 -15.08
N PHE A 152 14.14 -5.46 -15.81
CA PHE A 152 13.56 -5.25 -17.12
C PHE A 152 14.12 -6.17 -18.21
N LYS A 153 15.38 -6.61 -18.10
CA LYS A 153 15.98 -7.53 -19.07
C LYS A 153 15.64 -8.99 -18.82
N SER A 154 15.43 -9.36 -17.58
CA SER A 154 15.20 -10.74 -17.14
C SER A 154 14.10 -10.80 -16.08
N PRO A 155 12.84 -10.49 -16.45
CA PRO A 155 11.74 -10.50 -15.51
C PRO A 155 11.47 -11.87 -14.90
N GLU A 156 11.74 -12.96 -15.65
CA GLU A 156 11.63 -14.33 -15.15
C GLU A 156 12.53 -14.56 -13.94
N PHE A 157 13.80 -14.14 -14.03
CA PHE A 157 14.75 -14.28 -12.94
C PHE A 157 14.31 -13.49 -11.69
N TYR A 158 13.74 -12.30 -11.88
CA TYR A 158 13.22 -11.51 -10.78
C TYR A 158 12.06 -12.22 -10.09
N LEU A 159 11.10 -12.75 -10.85
CA LEU A 159 9.94 -13.45 -10.32
C LEU A 159 10.31 -14.74 -9.58
N GLU A 160 11.29 -15.50 -10.08
CA GLU A 160 11.80 -16.70 -9.44
C GLU A 160 12.51 -16.43 -8.10
N ASN A 161 13.06 -15.23 -7.91
CA ASN A 161 13.78 -14.84 -6.69
C ASN A 161 12.93 -14.01 -5.71
N LEU A 162 11.67 -13.73 -6.04
CA LEU A 162 10.74 -13.21 -5.05
C LEU A 162 10.47 -14.28 -3.99
N ARG A 163 10.43 -13.86 -2.73
CA ARG A 163 9.97 -14.74 -1.67
C ARG A 163 8.54 -15.15 -1.94
N ASP A 164 8.25 -16.44 -1.83
CA ASP A 164 6.92 -16.93 -2.06
C ASP A 164 5.95 -16.48 -0.94
N ASP A 165 4.67 -16.51 -1.24
CA ASP A 165 3.64 -16.06 -0.30
C ASP A 165 3.62 -16.93 0.97
N HIS A 166 3.98 -18.20 0.86
CA HIS A 166 4.00 -19.12 1.98
C HIS A 166 5.09 -18.76 2.99
N GLU A 167 6.31 -18.43 2.54
CA GLU A 167 7.39 -17.98 3.42
C GLU A 167 7.05 -16.65 4.10
N ILE A 168 6.44 -15.72 3.37
CA ILE A 168 6.00 -14.43 3.89
C ILE A 168 4.88 -14.62 4.92
N GLU A 169 3.89 -15.47 4.61
CA GLU A 169 2.80 -15.81 5.52
C GLU A 169 3.30 -16.46 6.81
N LEU A 170 4.25 -17.39 6.70
CA LEU A 170 4.84 -18.03 7.88
C LEU A 170 5.50 -17.00 8.77
N HIS A 171 6.32 -16.10 8.21
CA HIS A 171 6.99 -15.06 8.97
C HIS A 171 6.00 -14.12 9.65
N PHE A 172 4.96 -13.72 8.93
CA PHE A 172 3.90 -12.86 9.44
C PHE A 172 3.06 -13.55 10.53
N LYS A 173 2.72 -14.83 10.33
CA LYS A 173 1.99 -15.66 11.30
C LYS A 173 2.74 -15.82 12.62
N TYR A 174 4.06 -15.87 12.59
CA TYR A 174 4.85 -15.95 13.82
C TYR A 174 4.76 -14.69 14.70
N GLN A 175 4.48 -13.53 14.11
CA GLN A 175 4.37 -12.26 14.80
C GLN A 175 2.94 -11.90 15.20
N MET A 176 1.96 -12.70 14.79
CA MET A 176 0.53 -12.46 15.04
C MET A 176 -0.02 -13.26 16.22
N SER A 177 -1.10 -12.75 16.83
CA SER A 177 -1.90 -13.53 17.77
C SER A 177 -2.52 -14.78 17.10
N PRO A 178 -2.81 -15.86 17.85
CA PRO A 178 -3.41 -17.06 17.27
C PRO A 178 -4.72 -16.82 16.50
N GLU A 179 -5.53 -15.86 16.96
CA GLU A 179 -6.80 -15.50 16.33
C GLU A 179 -6.59 -14.79 14.98
N LEU A 180 -5.62 -13.89 14.92
CA LEU A 180 -5.22 -13.23 13.67
C LEU A 180 -4.58 -14.21 12.70
N ARG A 181 -3.77 -15.15 13.17
CA ARG A 181 -3.16 -16.20 12.33
C ARG A 181 -4.23 -17.02 11.61
N ALA A 182 -5.28 -17.44 12.35
CA ALA A 182 -6.37 -18.22 11.78
C ALA A 182 -7.14 -17.44 10.70
N LYS A 183 -7.31 -16.13 10.88
CA LYS A 183 -7.96 -15.25 9.88
C LYS A 183 -7.07 -15.03 8.65
N PHE A 184 -5.77 -14.88 8.85
CA PHE A 184 -4.83 -14.64 7.76
C PHE A 184 -4.68 -15.85 6.83
N SER A 185 -4.71 -17.07 7.37
CA SER A 185 -4.60 -18.31 6.58
C SER A 185 -5.75 -18.51 5.59
N ASN A 186 -6.88 -17.82 5.81
CA ASN A 186 -8.08 -17.93 4.95
C ASN A 186 -8.28 -16.70 4.05
N THR A 187 -7.32 -15.79 3.98
CA THR A 187 -7.43 -14.56 3.18
C THR A 187 -6.78 -14.79 1.82
N ALA A 188 -7.55 -14.67 0.75
CA ALA A 188 -7.02 -14.60 -0.61
C ALA A 188 -6.75 -13.14 -0.97
N ASP A 189 -5.58 -12.87 -1.55
CA ASP A 189 -5.30 -11.56 -2.15
C ASP A 189 -6.07 -11.46 -3.47
N VAL A 190 -6.83 -10.39 -3.62
CA VAL A 190 -7.65 -10.13 -4.82
C VAL A 190 -6.84 -9.42 -5.91
N THR A 191 -5.57 -9.12 -5.64
CA THR A 191 -4.70 -8.46 -6.62
C THR A 191 -4.18 -9.42 -7.66
N PHE A 192 -3.83 -8.89 -8.83
CA PHE A 192 -3.24 -9.63 -9.94
C PHE A 192 -1.96 -10.34 -9.48
N ASP A 193 -1.96 -11.66 -9.58
CA ASP A 193 -0.81 -12.49 -9.26
C ASP A 193 0.09 -12.61 -10.49
N VAL A 194 1.17 -11.81 -10.49
CA VAL A 194 2.16 -11.80 -11.58
C VAL A 194 2.82 -13.17 -11.73
N ASP A 195 3.05 -13.88 -10.62
CA ASP A 195 3.69 -15.20 -10.62
C ASP A 195 2.77 -16.27 -11.23
N GLU A 196 1.48 -16.28 -10.88
CA GLU A 196 0.54 -17.22 -11.48
C GLU A 196 0.36 -16.97 -12.97
N GLU A 197 0.19 -15.71 -13.36
CA GLU A 197 0.06 -15.33 -14.78
C GLU A 197 1.34 -15.62 -15.55
N HIS A 198 2.51 -15.43 -14.95
CA HIS A 198 3.79 -15.78 -15.58
C HIS A 198 3.95 -17.31 -15.76
N LYS A 199 3.60 -18.10 -14.74
CA LYS A 199 3.58 -19.58 -14.83
C LYS A 199 2.60 -20.07 -15.91
N LEU A 200 1.44 -19.43 -16.00
CA LEU A 200 0.46 -19.72 -17.06
C LEU A 200 0.99 -19.34 -18.45
N ALA A 201 1.62 -18.17 -18.58
CA ALA A 201 2.22 -17.73 -19.83
C ALA A 201 3.34 -18.67 -20.30
N ILE A 202 4.19 -19.17 -19.39
CA ILE A 202 5.22 -20.17 -19.71
C ILE A 202 4.56 -21.47 -20.20
N LYS A 203 3.54 -21.98 -19.49
CA LYS A 203 2.81 -23.19 -19.89
C LYS A 203 2.15 -23.06 -21.25
N GLN A 204 1.72 -21.86 -21.62
CA GLN A 204 1.08 -21.54 -22.90
C GLN A 204 2.06 -21.08 -23.97
N ASN A 205 3.38 -21.10 -23.67
CA ASN A 205 4.43 -20.66 -24.58
C ASN A 205 4.27 -19.21 -25.07
N LEU A 206 3.70 -18.33 -24.21
CA LEU A 206 3.47 -16.92 -24.48
C LEU A 206 4.72 -16.09 -24.10
N ARG A 207 4.89 -14.95 -24.78
CA ARG A 207 6.00 -14.04 -24.47
C ARG A 207 5.72 -13.29 -23.15
N SER A 208 6.76 -12.99 -22.39
CA SER A 208 6.68 -12.24 -21.11
C SER A 208 5.95 -10.90 -21.24
N LYS A 209 5.95 -10.30 -22.42
CA LYS A 209 5.16 -9.10 -22.74
C LYS A 209 3.66 -9.28 -22.46
N VAL A 210 3.12 -10.47 -22.66
CA VAL A 210 1.69 -10.77 -22.44
C VAL A 210 1.31 -10.61 -20.96
N VAL A 211 2.22 -10.97 -20.05
CA VAL A 211 2.01 -10.81 -18.60
C VAL A 211 1.99 -9.33 -18.22
N LEU A 212 2.89 -8.53 -18.82
CA LEU A 212 2.93 -7.08 -18.61
C LEU A 212 1.66 -6.41 -19.17
N ASP A 213 1.23 -6.78 -20.38
CA ASP A 213 0.02 -6.25 -20.99
C ASP A 213 -1.22 -6.59 -20.13
N LYS A 214 -1.35 -7.84 -19.64
CA LYS A 214 -2.42 -8.22 -18.71
C LYS A 214 -2.37 -7.45 -17.39
N SER A 215 -1.19 -7.23 -16.83
CA SER A 215 -1.02 -6.42 -15.62
C SER A 215 -1.46 -4.98 -15.84
N LEU A 216 -1.11 -4.39 -17.00
CA LEU A 216 -1.53 -3.04 -17.39
C LEU A 216 -3.05 -2.97 -17.60
N ASP A 217 -3.63 -3.96 -18.29
CA ASP A 217 -5.07 -4.03 -18.54
C ASP A 217 -5.85 -4.17 -17.22
N GLN A 218 -5.36 -4.96 -16.29
CA GLN A 218 -5.99 -5.09 -14.98
C GLN A 218 -5.87 -3.82 -14.15
N HIS A 219 -4.72 -3.16 -14.15
CA HIS A 219 -4.58 -1.86 -13.50
C HIS A 219 -5.48 -0.80 -14.15
N ALA A 220 -5.60 -0.82 -15.48
CA ALA A 220 -6.53 0.04 -16.20
C ALA A 220 -7.99 -0.27 -15.84
N SER A 221 -8.37 -1.55 -15.79
CA SER A 221 -9.72 -1.98 -15.35
C SER A 221 -10.00 -1.56 -13.90
N MET A 222 -9.05 -1.76 -12.99
CA MET A 222 -9.18 -1.30 -11.60
C MET A 222 -9.31 0.23 -11.50
N CYS A 223 -8.65 0.97 -12.40
CA CYS A 223 -8.81 2.42 -12.47
C CYS A 223 -10.19 2.81 -13.02
N VAL A 224 -10.71 2.06 -14.00
CA VAL A 224 -12.04 2.27 -14.60
C VAL A 224 -13.16 1.85 -13.64
N ASP A 225 -13.03 0.68 -13.01
CA ASP A 225 -14.02 0.17 -12.05
C ASP A 225 -14.10 1.02 -10.78
N ASN A 226 -13.02 1.73 -10.45
CA ASN A 226 -12.94 2.65 -9.31
C ASN A 226 -13.07 4.14 -9.72
N ALA A 227 -13.22 4.45 -11.00
CA ALA A 227 -13.55 5.77 -11.50
C ALA A 227 -15.01 5.75 -11.94
N GLU A 228 -15.86 6.60 -11.35
CA GLU A 228 -17.07 6.99 -12.07
C GLU A 228 -16.64 7.56 -13.43
N LEU A 229 -17.15 6.98 -14.51
CA LEU A 229 -16.91 7.48 -15.85
C LEU A 229 -17.14 9.00 -15.85
N PRO A 230 -16.26 9.79 -16.45
CA PRO A 230 -16.54 11.20 -16.62
C PRO A 230 -17.86 11.28 -17.36
N GLN A 231 -18.87 11.84 -16.73
CA GLN A 231 -20.10 12.22 -17.40
C GLN A 231 -19.72 13.25 -18.45
N GLU A 232 -20.08 12.97 -19.69
CA GLU A 232 -19.92 13.87 -20.81
C GLU A 232 -20.49 15.27 -20.55
#